data_f1d22978780f3a30ed4a67e64bdb1f4d
#
_entry.id   f1d22978780f3a30ed4a67e64bdb1f4d
#
_cell.length_a   1.000
_cell.length_b   1.000
_cell.length_c   1.000
_cell.angle_alpha   90.00
_cell.angle_beta   90.00
_cell.angle_gamma   90.00
#
_symmetry.space_group_name_H-M   'P 1'
#
loop_
_entity.id
_entity.type
_entity.pdbx_description
1 polymer ?
#
loop_
_entity_poly.entity_id
_entity_poly.type
_entity_poly.pdbx_seq_one_letter_code
_entity_poly.pdbx_strand_id
1 'polypeptide(L)'
;MADEPQRHRIKVACPECGKVQLEPALVVSTQCRACRANFQVREGKGVVRTHPVTRLAVPRKDSDPEPEPPPQAPTQPFLRRGPVVPVPQSFLMRLLNPAKPPREITCFGCGHTYSTVGDAQSSQCPKCSGYISLLSYDITEYWNRRIQTCGDVVIQKSGTVSGVTLKCHNLTVLGELASSVECTGDLIIRNHAKITGNVRCRNLRVEKGSRVEFLNPVTAASAFIDGYVRGQISCSGPVTLEKRAHLQGLVRTTSLIVKPGAKHTGTIEMIPAEI
;
A
#
# COMPACT_ATOMS: atom_id res chain seq x y z
N MET A 1 -41.58 -0.40 -4.22
CA MET A 1 -41.12 0.92 -3.79
C MET A 1 -40.40 0.70 -2.49
N ALA A 2 -39.05 0.67 -2.52
CA ALA A 2 -38.23 0.45 -1.34
C ALA A 2 -37.99 1.80 -0.67
N ASP A 3 -38.37 1.90 0.60
CA ASP A 3 -38.29 3.08 1.44
C ASP A 3 -36.79 3.37 1.72
N GLU A 4 -36.29 4.48 1.21
CA GLU A 4 -34.91 4.93 1.38
C GLU A 4 -34.76 5.49 2.80
N PRO A 5 -33.87 4.96 3.68
CA PRO A 5 -33.77 5.41 5.05
C PRO A 5 -33.34 6.89 5.08
N GLN A 6 -34.21 7.75 5.53
CA GLN A 6 -33.95 9.18 5.76
C GLN A 6 -32.75 9.32 6.71
N ARG A 7 -31.61 9.76 6.18
CA ARG A 7 -30.40 10.04 6.94
C ARG A 7 -30.67 11.23 7.86
N HIS A 8 -31.04 10.98 9.12
CA HIS A 8 -31.18 12.02 10.14
C HIS A 8 -29.89 12.82 10.25
N ARG A 9 -29.96 14.12 9.95
CA ARG A 9 -28.88 15.07 10.12
C ARG A 9 -29.17 15.97 11.32
N ILE A 10 -28.15 16.27 12.13
CA ILE A 10 -28.23 17.17 13.28
C ILE A 10 -27.48 18.46 13.01
N LYS A 11 -27.94 19.56 13.60
CA LYS A 11 -27.23 20.85 13.57
C LYS A 11 -26.23 20.89 14.71
N VAL A 12 -24.96 21.06 14.41
CA VAL A 12 -23.87 21.11 15.39
C VAL A 12 -23.16 22.46 15.28
N ALA A 13 -23.04 23.19 16.39
CA ALA A 13 -22.27 24.41 16.46
C ALA A 13 -20.80 24.12 16.77
N CYS A 14 -19.90 24.77 16.05
CA CYS A 14 -18.46 24.68 16.32
C CYS A 14 -18.16 25.41 17.65
N PRO A 15 -17.46 24.77 18.62
CA PRO A 15 -17.14 25.41 19.90
C PRO A 15 -16.09 26.52 19.78
N GLU A 16 -15.32 26.58 18.68
CA GLU A 16 -14.27 27.57 18.45
C GLU A 16 -14.82 28.86 17.79
N CYS A 17 -15.64 28.73 16.74
CA CYS A 17 -16.08 29.87 15.96
C CYS A 17 -17.60 30.07 15.94
N GLY A 18 -18.38 29.26 16.64
CA GLY A 18 -19.83 29.34 16.74
C GLY A 18 -20.60 28.94 15.47
N LYS A 19 -19.95 28.67 14.34
CA LYS A 19 -20.64 28.37 13.08
C LYS A 19 -21.36 27.02 13.17
N VAL A 20 -22.64 27.01 12.78
CA VAL A 20 -23.47 25.81 12.75
C VAL A 20 -23.31 25.11 11.42
N GLN A 21 -23.12 23.78 11.49
CA GLN A 21 -23.05 22.88 10.31
C GLN A 21 -23.95 21.67 10.48
N LEU A 22 -24.36 21.05 9.37
CA LEU A 22 -25.20 19.87 9.36
C LEU A 22 -24.30 18.62 9.30
N GLU A 23 -24.45 17.76 10.30
CA GLU A 23 -23.69 16.50 10.41
C GLU A 23 -24.64 15.30 10.53
N PRO A 24 -24.19 14.09 10.17
CA PRO A 24 -24.94 12.86 10.43
C PRO A 24 -25.22 12.69 11.93
N ALA A 25 -26.40 12.20 12.32
CA ALA A 25 -26.78 12.05 13.73
C ALA A 25 -25.83 11.15 14.56
N LEU A 26 -25.11 10.23 13.89
CA LEU A 26 -24.15 9.30 14.53
C LEU A 26 -22.72 9.83 14.56
N VAL A 27 -22.49 11.10 14.19
CA VAL A 27 -21.14 11.65 14.18
C VAL A 27 -20.59 11.80 15.61
N VAL A 28 -19.39 11.26 15.86
CA VAL A 28 -18.69 11.35 17.15
C VAL A 28 -17.66 12.49 17.14
N SER A 29 -17.10 12.81 15.98
CA SER A 29 -16.15 13.91 15.79
C SER A 29 -16.25 14.46 14.38
N THR A 30 -16.05 15.78 14.24
CA THR A 30 -16.09 16.46 12.94
C THR A 30 -15.11 17.62 12.91
N GLN A 31 -14.85 18.14 11.71
CA GLN A 31 -14.05 19.33 11.47
C GLN A 31 -14.96 20.51 11.06
N CYS A 32 -14.76 21.65 11.66
CA CYS A 32 -15.48 22.86 11.28
C CYS A 32 -15.13 23.30 9.85
N ARG A 33 -16.14 23.47 9.01
CA ARG A 33 -15.96 23.91 7.62
C ARG A 33 -15.52 25.38 7.49
N ALA A 34 -15.62 26.16 8.56
CA ALA A 34 -15.24 27.57 8.57
C ALA A 34 -13.83 27.81 9.12
N CYS A 35 -13.53 27.36 10.35
CA CYS A 35 -12.25 27.59 11.02
C CYS A 35 -11.32 26.37 11.00
N ARG A 36 -11.76 25.22 10.45
CA ARG A 36 -11.02 23.94 10.38
C ARG A 36 -10.67 23.33 11.74
N ALA A 37 -11.24 23.80 12.83
CA ALA A 37 -11.06 23.21 14.15
C ALA A 37 -11.70 21.81 14.23
N ASN A 38 -11.00 20.84 14.82
CA ASN A 38 -11.52 19.51 15.07
C ASN A 38 -12.18 19.46 16.45
N PHE A 39 -13.43 18.99 16.54
CA PHE A 39 -14.15 18.88 17.80
C PHE A 39 -15.00 17.61 17.87
N GLN A 40 -15.32 17.18 19.08
CA GLN A 40 -16.23 16.07 19.32
C GLN A 40 -17.68 16.52 19.37
N VAL A 41 -18.59 15.65 18.96
CA VAL A 41 -20.03 15.86 19.06
C VAL A 41 -20.56 14.93 20.15
N ARG A 42 -21.12 15.51 21.20
CA ARG A 42 -21.82 14.78 22.26
C ARG A 42 -23.21 15.35 22.42
N GLU A 43 -24.23 14.52 22.40
CA GLU A 43 -25.63 14.92 22.55
C GLU A 43 -26.05 16.07 21.61
N GLY A 44 -25.54 16.07 20.35
CA GLY A 44 -25.84 17.11 19.39
C GLY A 44 -25.10 18.42 19.57
N LYS A 45 -24.21 18.55 20.54
CA LYS A 45 -23.39 19.75 20.81
C LYS A 45 -21.92 19.50 20.48
N GLY A 46 -21.24 20.49 19.91
CA GLY A 46 -19.79 20.46 19.71
C GLY A 46 -19.06 20.73 21.02
N VAL A 47 -18.12 19.84 21.39
CA VAL A 47 -17.31 19.94 22.60
C VAL A 47 -15.83 19.98 22.19
N VAL A 48 -15.06 20.90 22.80
CA VAL A 48 -13.60 20.97 22.61
C VAL A 48 -12.95 19.71 23.17
N ARG A 49 -11.98 19.14 22.47
CA ARG A 49 -11.17 18.03 22.99
C ARG A 49 -10.32 18.54 24.18
N THR A 50 -10.81 18.40 25.38
CA THR A 50 -9.96 18.47 26.55
C THR A 50 -9.26 17.13 26.69
N HIS A 51 -7.96 17.07 26.39
CA HIS A 51 -7.15 15.95 26.85
C HIS A 51 -7.05 16.07 28.38
N PRO A 52 -7.50 15.10 29.15
CA PRO A 52 -7.16 15.07 30.56
C PRO A 52 -5.67 14.71 30.64
N VAL A 53 -4.83 15.72 30.79
CA VAL A 53 -3.47 15.49 31.30
C VAL A 53 -3.65 15.21 32.78
N THR A 54 -3.92 13.95 33.11
CA THR A 54 -3.85 13.47 34.50
C THR A 54 -2.38 13.42 34.89
N ARG A 55 -1.80 14.58 35.21
CA ARG A 55 -0.61 14.62 36.07
C ARG A 55 -1.14 14.33 37.47
N LEU A 56 -0.88 13.13 37.95
CA LEU A 56 -0.94 12.83 39.39
C LEU A 56 0.02 13.79 40.08
N ALA A 57 -0.55 14.78 40.76
CA ALA A 57 0.20 15.66 41.66
C ALA A 57 0.71 14.81 42.82
N VAL A 58 1.99 14.50 42.80
CA VAL A 58 2.70 13.98 44.00
C VAL A 58 2.90 15.17 44.93
N PRO A 59 2.47 15.11 46.22
CA PRO A 59 2.70 16.20 47.15
C PRO A 59 4.20 16.35 47.39
N ARG A 60 4.75 17.52 47.04
CA ARG A 60 6.13 17.86 47.35
C ARG A 60 6.29 18.16 48.82
N LYS A 61 7.25 17.53 49.45
CA LYS A 61 7.79 17.95 50.75
C LYS A 61 8.61 19.23 50.50
N ASP A 62 8.28 20.26 51.29
CA ASP A 62 9.03 21.52 51.36
C ASP A 62 10.45 21.23 51.84
N SER A 63 11.46 21.36 50.95
CA SER A 63 12.88 21.61 51.31
C SER A 63 13.92 21.23 50.23
N ASP A 64 13.59 21.22 48.95
CA ASP A 64 14.66 21.12 47.92
C ASP A 64 14.73 22.40 47.12
N PRO A 65 15.97 22.96 46.87
CA PRO A 65 16.16 24.11 46.05
C PRO A 65 15.75 23.83 44.59
N GLU A 66 15.06 24.78 43.99
CA GLU A 66 14.57 24.73 42.60
C GLU A 66 15.72 24.44 41.64
N PRO A 67 15.68 23.38 40.86
CA PRO A 67 16.73 23.11 39.88
C PRO A 67 16.72 24.24 38.82
N GLU A 68 17.91 24.82 38.57
CA GLU A 68 18.09 25.81 37.49
C GLU A 68 17.56 25.27 36.17
N PRO A 69 16.87 26.11 35.37
CA PRO A 69 16.40 25.68 34.06
C PRO A 69 17.59 25.26 33.18
N PRO A 70 17.48 24.14 32.46
CA PRO A 70 18.55 23.68 31.59
C PRO A 70 18.90 24.79 30.55
N PRO A 71 20.18 24.97 30.22
CA PRO A 71 20.61 26.01 29.25
C PRO A 71 19.82 25.83 27.96
N GLN A 72 19.13 26.90 27.57
CA GLN A 72 18.36 26.92 26.33
C GLN A 72 19.34 26.65 25.18
N ALA A 73 19.12 25.53 24.48
CA ALA A 73 19.86 25.26 23.25
C ALA A 73 19.69 26.46 22.31
N PRO A 74 20.77 26.91 21.66
CA PRO A 74 20.71 28.07 20.77
C PRO A 74 19.63 27.82 19.73
N THR A 75 18.60 28.69 19.72
CA THR A 75 17.54 28.71 18.73
C THR A 75 18.22 29.01 17.38
N GLN A 76 18.51 27.98 16.62
CA GLN A 76 18.97 28.17 15.25
C GLN A 76 17.84 28.87 14.48
N PRO A 77 18.10 30.00 13.86
CA PRO A 77 17.09 30.66 13.05
C PRO A 77 16.65 29.67 11.96
N PHE A 78 15.34 29.48 11.82
CA PHE A 78 14.77 28.72 10.70
C PHE A 78 15.25 29.39 9.42
N LEU A 79 16.34 28.89 8.87
CA LEU A 79 16.78 29.21 7.53
C LEU A 79 15.65 28.75 6.60
N ARG A 80 14.84 29.72 6.15
CA ARG A 80 13.96 29.51 5.01
C ARG A 80 14.85 28.93 3.91
N ARG A 81 14.70 27.64 3.60
CA ARG A 81 15.34 27.06 2.43
C ARG A 81 14.81 27.85 1.26
N GLY A 82 15.62 28.75 0.75
CA GLY A 82 15.38 29.39 -0.53
C GLY A 82 15.21 28.31 -1.60
N PRO A 83 14.68 28.67 -2.78
CA PRO A 83 14.54 27.72 -3.87
C PRO A 83 15.90 27.04 -4.07
N VAL A 84 15.91 25.71 -3.96
CA VAL A 84 17.11 24.89 -4.20
C VAL A 84 17.44 25.09 -5.68
N VAL A 85 18.35 25.99 -5.96
CA VAL A 85 18.92 26.14 -7.30
C VAL A 85 19.67 24.83 -7.56
N PRO A 86 19.31 24.06 -8.58
CA PRO A 86 20.02 22.82 -8.89
C PRO A 86 21.49 23.19 -9.18
N VAL A 87 22.38 22.73 -8.33
CA VAL A 87 23.83 22.88 -8.55
C VAL A 87 24.15 22.15 -9.83
N PRO A 88 24.73 22.79 -10.85
CA PRO A 88 25.07 22.14 -12.11
C PRO A 88 26.06 21.01 -11.80
N GLN A 89 25.61 19.77 -11.94
CA GLN A 89 26.47 18.60 -11.77
C GLN A 89 27.58 18.67 -12.82
N SER A 90 28.84 18.58 -12.38
CA SER A 90 29.98 18.58 -13.30
C SER A 90 29.85 17.45 -14.32
N PHE A 91 30.33 17.67 -15.55
CA PHE A 91 30.29 16.69 -16.62
C PHE A 91 30.84 15.31 -16.20
N LEU A 92 31.88 15.28 -15.37
CA LEU A 92 32.46 14.06 -14.80
C LEU A 92 31.50 13.31 -13.87
N MET A 93 30.67 14.00 -13.07
CA MET A 93 29.66 13.38 -12.23
C MET A 93 28.53 12.73 -13.05
N ARG A 94 28.20 13.28 -14.22
CA ARG A 94 27.21 12.67 -15.15
C ARG A 94 27.73 11.41 -15.82
N LEU A 95 29.05 11.33 -16.09
CA LEU A 95 29.68 10.13 -16.65
C LEU A 95 29.78 9.00 -15.62
N LEU A 96 29.98 9.33 -14.35
CA LEU A 96 30.08 8.35 -13.25
C LEU A 96 28.70 7.86 -12.75
N ASN A 97 27.65 8.62 -12.97
CA ASN A 97 26.28 8.28 -12.53
C ASN A 97 25.27 8.54 -13.66
N PRO A 98 25.20 7.66 -14.65
CA PRO A 98 24.28 7.83 -15.77
C PRO A 98 22.84 7.89 -15.22
N ALA A 99 22.09 8.92 -15.63
CA ALA A 99 20.69 9.06 -15.26
C ALA A 99 19.94 7.80 -15.63
N LYS A 100 19.21 7.23 -14.69
CA LYS A 100 18.37 6.05 -14.97
C LYS A 100 17.34 6.41 -16.05
N PRO A 101 17.06 5.49 -16.97
CA PRO A 101 16.06 5.74 -18.00
C PRO A 101 14.70 6.09 -17.40
N PRO A 102 13.92 6.92 -18.05
CA PRO A 102 12.57 7.21 -17.60
C PRO A 102 11.75 5.92 -17.52
N ARG A 103 10.88 5.83 -16.52
CA ARG A 103 10.00 4.67 -16.33
C ARG A 103 8.54 5.07 -16.47
N GLU A 104 7.76 4.19 -17.05
CA GLU A 104 6.31 4.34 -17.10
C GLU A 104 5.68 3.89 -15.79
N ILE A 105 4.74 4.67 -15.30
CA ILE A 105 3.98 4.38 -14.10
C ILE A 105 2.49 4.59 -14.36
N THR A 106 1.67 3.78 -13.69
CA THR A 106 0.22 3.87 -13.77
C THR A 106 -0.32 4.36 -12.43
N CYS A 107 -1.12 5.42 -12.46
CA CYS A 107 -1.74 5.99 -11.27
C CYS A 107 -2.77 5.03 -10.68
N PHE A 108 -2.64 4.66 -9.43
CA PHE A 108 -3.62 3.81 -8.72
C PHE A 108 -4.99 4.47 -8.52
N GLY A 109 -5.06 5.80 -8.59
CA GLY A 109 -6.31 6.55 -8.39
C GLY A 109 -7.16 6.68 -9.64
N CYS A 110 -6.56 6.95 -10.80
CA CYS A 110 -7.31 7.23 -12.04
C CYS A 110 -6.90 6.36 -13.24
N GLY A 111 -5.97 5.41 -13.07
CA GLY A 111 -5.50 4.53 -14.13
C GLY A 111 -4.65 5.19 -15.22
N HIS A 112 -4.37 6.51 -15.11
CA HIS A 112 -3.56 7.21 -16.13
C HIS A 112 -2.10 6.74 -16.10
N THR A 113 -1.58 6.37 -17.28
CA THR A 113 -0.18 5.97 -17.44
C THR A 113 0.62 7.14 -17.99
N TYR A 114 1.79 7.39 -17.40
CA TYR A 114 2.71 8.46 -17.81
C TYR A 114 4.15 8.11 -17.44
N SER A 115 5.09 8.82 -18.06
CA SER A 115 6.51 8.63 -17.84
C SER A 115 7.04 9.55 -16.74
N THR A 116 7.93 9.04 -15.91
CA THR A 116 8.62 9.79 -14.84
C THR A 116 10.13 9.55 -14.88
N VAL A 117 10.89 10.41 -14.22
CA VAL A 117 12.35 10.28 -14.10
C VAL A 117 12.70 8.98 -13.38
N GLY A 118 13.68 8.23 -13.88
CA GLY A 118 13.97 6.88 -13.43
C GLY A 118 14.42 6.74 -11.97
N ASP A 119 15.00 7.78 -11.37
CA ASP A 119 15.46 7.86 -9.99
C ASP A 119 14.52 8.64 -9.05
N ALA A 120 13.36 9.11 -9.55
CA ALA A 120 12.39 9.80 -8.74
C ALA A 120 11.87 8.89 -7.60
N GLN A 121 11.76 9.44 -6.41
CA GLN A 121 11.20 8.75 -5.22
C GLN A 121 9.69 8.94 -5.10
N SER A 122 9.16 9.95 -5.76
CA SER A 122 7.73 10.25 -5.81
C SER A 122 7.39 11.02 -7.08
N SER A 123 6.13 11.00 -7.46
CA SER A 123 5.59 11.75 -8.57
C SER A 123 4.17 12.22 -8.27
N GLN A 124 3.68 13.13 -9.07
CA GLN A 124 2.29 13.59 -9.03
C GLN A 124 1.62 13.25 -10.34
N CYS A 125 0.46 12.62 -10.29
CA CYS A 125 -0.26 12.24 -11.51
C CYS A 125 -0.72 13.50 -12.26
N PRO A 126 -0.37 13.67 -13.55
CA PRO A 126 -0.76 14.86 -14.30
C PRO A 126 -2.28 14.95 -14.55
N LYS A 127 -3.02 13.83 -14.47
CA LYS A 127 -4.46 13.80 -14.71
C LYS A 127 -5.30 14.11 -13.47
N CYS A 128 -4.95 13.54 -12.30
CA CYS A 128 -5.76 13.68 -11.09
C CYS A 128 -5.02 14.37 -9.94
N SER A 129 -3.78 14.81 -10.15
CA SER A 129 -2.90 15.43 -9.16
C SER A 129 -2.66 14.57 -7.90
N GLY A 130 -2.99 13.27 -7.95
CA GLY A 130 -2.75 12.33 -6.85
C GLY A 130 -1.26 12.10 -6.63
N TYR A 131 -0.84 12.08 -5.36
CA TYR A 131 0.53 11.72 -4.99
C TYR A 131 0.77 10.23 -5.23
N ILE A 132 1.91 9.90 -5.83
CA ILE A 132 2.35 8.53 -6.13
C ILE A 132 3.74 8.33 -5.54
N SER A 133 3.86 7.40 -4.60
CA SER A 133 5.15 6.94 -4.11
C SER A 133 5.81 6.05 -5.16
N LEU A 134 7.11 6.20 -5.35
CA LEU A 134 7.94 5.39 -6.25
C LEU A 134 9.03 4.64 -5.47
N LEU A 135 8.96 4.70 -4.14
CA LEU A 135 9.91 4.05 -3.25
C LEU A 135 9.81 2.53 -3.37
N SER A 136 10.96 1.88 -3.37
CA SER A 136 11.06 0.43 -3.20
C SER A 136 11.15 0.10 -1.72
N TYR A 137 10.58 -1.05 -1.33
CA TYR A 137 10.56 -1.53 0.04
C TYR A 137 11.27 -2.87 0.14
N ASP A 138 12.12 -3.00 1.15
CA ASP A 138 12.77 -4.25 1.54
C ASP A 138 12.30 -4.60 2.96
N ILE A 139 11.44 -5.62 3.08
CA ILE A 139 10.74 -5.97 4.31
C ILE A 139 11.45 -7.18 4.95
N THR A 140 12.15 -6.93 6.05
CA THR A 140 12.92 -7.92 6.81
C THR A 140 12.24 -8.35 8.11
N GLU A 141 11.21 -7.62 8.54
CA GLU A 141 10.49 -7.80 9.79
C GLU A 141 8.98 -7.90 9.58
N TYR A 142 8.22 -7.98 10.67
CA TYR A 142 6.77 -7.98 10.62
C TYR A 142 6.22 -6.61 10.19
N TRP A 143 5.40 -6.61 9.13
CA TRP A 143 4.82 -5.42 8.54
C TRP A 143 3.29 -5.52 8.46
N ASN A 144 2.60 -4.59 9.10
CA ASN A 144 1.13 -4.50 9.12
C ASN A 144 0.59 -3.15 8.62
N ARG A 145 1.41 -2.36 7.95
CA ARG A 145 1.01 -1.07 7.39
C ARG A 145 0.71 -1.20 5.90
N ARG A 146 -0.31 -0.48 5.44
CA ARG A 146 -0.63 -0.41 4.01
C ARG A 146 0.56 0.12 3.22
N ILE A 147 0.92 -0.60 2.16
CA ILE A 147 1.92 -0.16 1.19
C ILE A 147 1.21 0.15 -0.12
N GLN A 148 1.46 1.34 -0.65
CA GLN A 148 0.99 1.75 -1.97
C GLN A 148 2.11 2.50 -2.67
N THR A 149 2.77 1.84 -3.59
CA THR A 149 3.92 2.36 -4.33
C THR A 149 3.93 1.86 -5.77
N CYS A 150 4.42 2.66 -6.70
CA CYS A 150 4.79 2.19 -8.05
C CYS A 150 6.26 1.72 -8.11
N GLY A 151 6.93 1.56 -6.96
CA GLY A 151 8.21 0.90 -6.82
C GLY A 151 8.07 -0.61 -6.62
N ASP A 152 9.20 -1.26 -6.41
CA ASP A 152 9.29 -2.71 -6.18
C ASP A 152 9.28 -3.01 -4.69
N VAL A 153 8.69 -4.15 -4.31
CA VAL A 153 8.64 -4.62 -2.93
C VAL A 153 9.28 -6.01 -2.86
N VAL A 154 10.19 -6.17 -1.91
CA VAL A 154 10.81 -7.46 -1.61
C VAL A 154 10.48 -7.82 -0.17
N ILE A 155 9.86 -8.98 0.04
CA ILE A 155 9.66 -9.56 1.37
C ILE A 155 10.76 -10.57 1.58
N GLN A 156 11.72 -10.25 2.44
CA GLN A 156 12.86 -11.11 2.74
C GLN A 156 12.43 -12.36 3.53
N LYS A 157 13.30 -13.35 3.64
CA LYS A 157 13.00 -14.64 4.31
C LYS A 157 12.50 -14.49 5.74
N SER A 158 12.98 -13.48 6.47
CA SER A 158 12.55 -13.16 7.83
C SER A 158 11.34 -12.22 7.88
N GLY A 159 10.96 -11.62 6.73
CA GLY A 159 9.87 -10.67 6.63
C GLY A 159 8.50 -11.35 6.59
N THR A 160 7.54 -10.77 7.26
CA THR A 160 6.13 -11.19 7.26
C THR A 160 5.23 -10.00 6.98
N VAL A 161 4.33 -10.13 6.01
CA VAL A 161 3.31 -9.11 5.72
C VAL A 161 1.94 -9.71 5.93
N SER A 162 1.12 -9.11 6.81
CA SER A 162 -0.22 -9.62 7.12
C SER A 162 -1.26 -8.53 7.33
N GLY A 163 -2.52 -8.86 7.01
CA GLY A 163 -3.69 -8.06 7.35
C GLY A 163 -3.85 -6.75 6.58
N VAL A 164 -3.07 -6.51 5.52
CA VAL A 164 -3.07 -5.25 4.77
C VAL A 164 -3.26 -5.47 3.27
N THR A 165 -3.53 -4.40 2.53
CA THR A 165 -3.46 -4.42 1.07
C THR A 165 -2.11 -3.85 0.62
N LEU A 166 -1.38 -4.63 -0.18
CA LEU A 166 -0.11 -4.27 -0.75
C LEU A 166 -0.31 -3.95 -2.22
N LYS A 167 -0.01 -2.69 -2.61
CA LYS A 167 -0.03 -2.23 -4.00
C LYS A 167 1.38 -1.83 -4.41
N CYS A 168 1.92 -2.45 -5.46
CA CYS A 168 3.28 -2.20 -5.93
C CYS A 168 3.41 -2.43 -7.44
N HIS A 169 4.59 -2.13 -7.99
CA HIS A 169 4.90 -2.51 -9.36
C HIS A 169 5.26 -3.99 -9.42
N ASN A 170 6.39 -4.40 -8.87
CA ASN A 170 6.77 -5.80 -8.74
C ASN A 170 6.80 -6.22 -7.27
N LEU A 171 6.47 -7.48 -7.02
CA LEU A 171 6.56 -8.08 -5.69
C LEU A 171 7.37 -9.38 -5.73
N THR A 172 8.44 -9.43 -4.94
CA THR A 172 9.20 -10.66 -4.71
C THR A 172 8.97 -11.16 -3.29
N VAL A 173 8.50 -12.39 -3.15
CA VAL A 173 8.17 -13.03 -1.87
C VAL A 173 9.18 -14.12 -1.57
N LEU A 174 10.04 -13.88 -0.57
CA LEU A 174 10.97 -14.86 0.01
C LEU A 174 10.53 -15.27 1.42
N GLY A 175 9.71 -14.45 2.09
CA GLY A 175 9.16 -14.60 3.42
C GLY A 175 7.68 -15.00 3.43
N GLU A 176 6.95 -14.55 4.43
CA GLU A 176 5.53 -14.85 4.60
C GLU A 176 4.64 -13.73 4.10
N LEU A 177 3.56 -14.10 3.41
CA LEU A 177 2.58 -13.16 2.87
C LEU A 177 1.15 -13.66 3.15
N ALA A 178 0.45 -12.98 4.04
CA ALA A 178 -0.94 -13.25 4.39
C ALA A 178 -1.81 -11.98 4.14
N SER A 179 -1.76 -11.46 2.93
CA SER A 179 -2.33 -10.15 2.56
C SER A 179 -2.93 -10.16 1.17
N SER A 180 -3.76 -9.16 0.87
CA SER A 180 -4.19 -8.88 -0.51
C SER A 180 -3.07 -8.18 -1.28
N VAL A 181 -2.89 -8.54 -2.55
CA VAL A 181 -1.81 -8.06 -3.41
C VAL A 181 -2.37 -7.53 -4.73
N GLU A 182 -1.99 -6.32 -5.08
CA GLU A 182 -2.22 -5.71 -6.39
C GLU A 182 -0.87 -5.27 -6.99
N CYS A 183 -0.34 -6.06 -7.93
CA CYS A 183 0.87 -5.73 -8.67
C CYS A 183 0.53 -5.28 -10.09
N THR A 184 1.11 -4.17 -10.55
CA THR A 184 0.99 -3.76 -11.95
C THR A 184 1.97 -4.50 -12.88
N GLY A 185 2.99 -5.13 -12.31
CA GLY A 185 4.01 -5.95 -12.95
C GLY A 185 4.01 -7.39 -12.44
N ASP A 186 5.17 -7.89 -12.06
CA ASP A 186 5.42 -9.28 -11.72
C ASP A 186 5.20 -9.59 -10.24
N LEU A 187 4.56 -10.73 -9.96
CA LEU A 187 4.55 -11.36 -8.65
C LEU A 187 5.42 -12.62 -8.69
N ILE A 188 6.56 -12.58 -8.00
CA ILE A 188 7.53 -13.68 -7.96
C ILE A 188 7.51 -14.31 -6.57
N ILE A 189 7.23 -15.61 -6.47
CA ILE A 189 7.20 -16.35 -5.21
C ILE A 189 8.31 -17.39 -5.19
N ARG A 190 9.20 -17.28 -4.19
CA ARG A 190 10.42 -18.12 -4.02
C ARG A 190 10.42 -18.92 -2.73
N ASN A 191 9.31 -18.98 -2.02
CA ASN A 191 9.24 -19.68 -0.73
C ASN A 191 7.88 -20.38 -0.56
N HIS A 192 7.67 -20.96 0.62
CA HIS A 192 6.36 -21.46 1.02
C HIS A 192 5.51 -20.27 1.47
N ALA A 193 4.35 -20.09 0.83
CA ALA A 193 3.46 -18.98 1.12
C ALA A 193 2.01 -19.47 1.16
N LYS A 194 1.26 -18.98 2.16
CA LYS A 194 -0.19 -19.13 2.24
C LYS A 194 -0.81 -17.74 2.11
N ILE A 195 -1.36 -17.47 0.94
CA ILE A 195 -1.90 -16.15 0.60
C ILE A 195 -3.40 -16.16 0.83
N THR A 196 -3.85 -15.43 1.84
CA THR A 196 -5.25 -15.38 2.28
C THR A 196 -6.06 -14.30 1.60
N GLY A 197 -5.40 -13.30 1.02
CA GLY A 197 -6.04 -12.18 0.33
C GLY A 197 -6.22 -12.41 -1.18
N ASN A 198 -6.90 -11.47 -1.83
CA ASN A 198 -7.02 -11.45 -3.28
C ASN A 198 -5.69 -11.09 -3.93
N VAL A 199 -5.36 -11.76 -5.01
CA VAL A 199 -4.13 -11.51 -5.77
C VAL A 199 -4.48 -11.06 -7.18
N ARG A 200 -3.96 -9.90 -7.57
CA ARG A 200 -4.02 -9.39 -8.94
C ARG A 200 -2.63 -8.96 -9.37
N CYS A 201 -2.15 -9.50 -10.48
CA CYS A 201 -0.84 -9.15 -11.03
C CYS A 201 -0.86 -9.24 -12.56
N ARG A 202 0.19 -8.71 -13.21
CA ARG A 202 0.36 -8.92 -14.65
C ARG A 202 0.90 -10.32 -14.89
N ASN A 203 2.03 -10.68 -14.30
CA ASN A 203 2.61 -12.00 -14.44
C ASN A 203 2.78 -12.65 -13.07
N LEU A 204 2.28 -13.87 -12.92
CA LEU A 204 2.53 -14.70 -11.76
C LEU A 204 3.69 -15.65 -12.05
N ARG A 205 4.72 -15.62 -11.21
CA ARG A 205 5.84 -16.54 -11.31
C ARG A 205 6.05 -17.28 -9.99
N VAL A 206 5.86 -18.60 -10.01
CA VAL A 206 6.16 -19.47 -8.87
C VAL A 206 7.40 -20.26 -9.21
N GLU A 207 8.49 -19.99 -8.48
CA GLU A 207 9.79 -20.60 -8.77
C GLU A 207 9.90 -22.01 -8.20
N LYS A 208 10.89 -22.71 -8.70
CA LYS A 208 11.20 -24.10 -8.33
C LYS A 208 11.36 -24.26 -6.81
N GLY A 209 10.73 -25.30 -6.26
CA GLY A 209 10.80 -25.63 -4.83
C GLY A 209 9.86 -24.80 -3.96
N SER A 210 9.16 -23.83 -4.53
CA SER A 210 8.14 -23.08 -3.82
C SER A 210 6.85 -23.90 -3.65
N ARG A 211 6.16 -23.68 -2.52
CA ARG A 211 4.84 -24.25 -2.27
C ARG A 211 3.88 -23.13 -1.89
N VAL A 212 2.89 -22.90 -2.73
CA VAL A 212 1.97 -21.76 -2.56
C VAL A 212 0.54 -22.25 -2.46
N GLU A 213 -0.18 -21.77 -1.45
CA GLU A 213 -1.62 -21.98 -1.29
C GLU A 213 -2.32 -20.63 -1.41
N PHE A 214 -3.17 -20.51 -2.43
CA PHE A 214 -4.05 -19.35 -2.60
C PHE A 214 -5.44 -19.72 -2.08
N LEU A 215 -5.92 -18.99 -1.06
CA LEU A 215 -7.27 -19.21 -0.52
C LEU A 215 -8.35 -18.50 -1.35
N ASN A 216 -7.98 -17.44 -2.04
CA ASN A 216 -8.84 -16.68 -2.94
C ASN A 216 -8.35 -16.80 -4.40
N PRO A 217 -9.21 -16.54 -5.37
CA PRO A 217 -8.82 -16.57 -6.78
C PRO A 217 -7.71 -15.58 -7.09
N VAL A 218 -6.73 -16.04 -7.88
CA VAL A 218 -5.66 -15.22 -8.44
C VAL A 218 -6.07 -14.75 -9.83
N THR A 219 -5.96 -13.47 -10.10
CA THR A 219 -6.16 -12.89 -11.43
C THR A 219 -4.82 -12.42 -11.98
N ALA A 220 -4.42 -12.94 -13.14
CA ALA A 220 -3.16 -12.56 -13.80
C ALA A 220 -3.35 -12.45 -15.32
N ALA A 221 -2.43 -11.76 -16.01
CA ALA A 221 -2.40 -11.81 -17.46
C ALA A 221 -1.70 -13.11 -17.93
N SER A 222 -0.65 -13.54 -17.25
CA SER A 222 0.00 -14.83 -17.50
C SER A 222 0.51 -15.48 -16.22
N ALA A 223 0.71 -16.80 -16.23
CA ALA A 223 1.30 -17.51 -15.11
C ALA A 223 2.39 -18.50 -15.58
N PHE A 224 3.50 -18.49 -14.83
CA PHE A 224 4.61 -19.39 -15.00
C PHE A 224 4.85 -20.14 -13.69
N ILE A 225 4.68 -21.46 -13.68
CA ILE A 225 4.71 -22.28 -12.48
C ILE A 225 5.78 -23.36 -12.61
N ASP A 226 6.77 -23.35 -11.72
CA ASP A 226 7.82 -24.39 -11.58
C ASP A 226 7.83 -25.02 -10.17
N GLY A 227 6.83 -24.71 -9.34
CA GLY A 227 6.66 -25.20 -7.98
C GLY A 227 5.31 -25.88 -7.76
N TYR A 228 4.96 -26.07 -6.50
CA TYR A 228 3.64 -26.57 -6.10
C TYR A 228 2.69 -25.39 -5.85
N VAL A 229 1.54 -25.42 -6.49
CA VAL A 229 0.49 -24.40 -6.33
C VAL A 229 -0.85 -25.08 -6.07
N ARG A 230 -1.57 -24.59 -5.05
CA ARG A 230 -2.94 -24.99 -4.75
C ARG A 230 -3.83 -23.75 -4.75
N GLY A 231 -4.94 -23.80 -5.48
CA GLY A 231 -5.91 -22.69 -5.53
C GLY A 231 -6.59 -22.52 -6.87
N GLN A 232 -7.19 -21.33 -7.05
CA GLN A 232 -7.86 -20.97 -8.30
C GLN A 232 -7.03 -19.90 -9.01
N ILE A 233 -6.68 -20.16 -10.27
CA ILE A 233 -5.90 -19.23 -11.11
C ILE A 233 -6.73 -18.88 -12.34
N SER A 234 -6.94 -17.60 -12.55
CA SER A 234 -7.61 -17.05 -13.74
C SER A 234 -6.64 -16.17 -14.50
N CYS A 235 -6.21 -16.60 -15.68
CA CYS A 235 -5.33 -15.85 -16.55
C CYS A 235 -6.04 -15.45 -17.83
N SER A 236 -5.90 -14.17 -18.23
CA SER A 236 -6.37 -13.72 -19.54
C SER A 236 -5.50 -14.16 -20.71
N GLY A 237 -4.29 -14.63 -20.44
CA GLY A 237 -3.30 -15.16 -21.37
C GLY A 237 -2.81 -16.55 -20.96
N PRO A 238 -1.60 -16.95 -21.38
CA PRO A 238 -1.10 -18.31 -21.20
C PRO A 238 -0.74 -18.67 -19.76
N VAL A 239 -0.96 -19.93 -19.40
CA VAL A 239 -0.42 -20.57 -18.19
C VAL A 239 0.58 -21.62 -18.61
N THR A 240 1.81 -21.52 -18.11
CA THR A 240 2.89 -22.49 -18.40
C THR A 240 3.24 -23.26 -17.14
N LEU A 241 3.14 -24.58 -17.21
CA LEU A 241 3.59 -25.51 -16.17
C LEU A 241 4.93 -26.11 -16.56
N GLU A 242 5.97 -25.81 -15.77
CA GLU A 242 7.32 -26.36 -15.96
C GLU A 242 7.42 -27.81 -15.49
N LYS A 243 8.52 -28.51 -15.85
CA LYS A 243 8.74 -29.95 -15.64
C LYS A 243 8.46 -30.46 -14.21
N ARG A 244 8.53 -29.59 -13.20
CA ARG A 244 8.32 -29.92 -11.78
C ARG A 244 7.09 -29.28 -11.19
N ALA A 245 6.34 -28.59 -12.01
CA ALA A 245 5.12 -27.94 -11.56
C ALA A 245 4.09 -28.96 -11.12
N HIS A 246 3.46 -28.68 -10.01
CA HIS A 246 2.26 -29.38 -9.58
C HIS A 246 1.20 -28.35 -9.23
N LEU A 247 0.18 -28.25 -10.08
CA LEU A 247 -0.94 -27.32 -9.91
C LEU A 247 -2.18 -28.10 -9.50
N GLN A 248 -2.74 -27.75 -8.35
CA GLN A 248 -3.97 -28.35 -7.82
C GLN A 248 -5.07 -27.30 -7.72
N GLY A 249 -6.18 -27.50 -8.42
CA GLY A 249 -7.34 -26.61 -8.35
C GLY A 249 -7.92 -26.24 -9.71
N LEU A 250 -8.58 -25.08 -9.77
CA LEU A 250 -9.23 -24.58 -10.98
C LEU A 250 -8.26 -23.64 -11.74
N VAL A 251 -8.13 -23.89 -13.04
CA VAL A 251 -7.37 -23.03 -13.96
C VAL A 251 -8.29 -22.52 -15.05
N ARG A 252 -8.41 -21.21 -15.17
CA ARG A 252 -9.06 -20.51 -16.28
C ARG A 252 -8.00 -19.81 -17.11
N THR A 253 -7.89 -20.14 -18.41
CA THR A 253 -6.83 -19.59 -19.25
C THR A 253 -7.22 -19.64 -20.72
N THR A 254 -6.60 -18.79 -21.55
CA THR A 254 -6.71 -18.88 -23.01
C THR A 254 -5.84 -19.98 -23.59
N SER A 255 -4.72 -20.32 -22.94
CA SER A 255 -3.78 -21.35 -23.38
C SER A 255 -3.08 -22.00 -22.19
N LEU A 256 -3.03 -23.32 -22.16
CA LEU A 256 -2.30 -24.07 -21.13
C LEU A 256 -1.17 -24.87 -21.77
N ILE A 257 0.06 -24.55 -21.36
CA ILE A 257 1.27 -25.22 -21.82
C ILE A 257 1.79 -26.11 -20.67
N VAL A 258 1.72 -27.42 -20.84
CA VAL A 258 2.19 -28.39 -19.84
C VAL A 258 3.44 -29.06 -20.33
N LYS A 259 4.60 -28.79 -19.69
CA LYS A 259 5.85 -29.41 -20.04
C LYS A 259 5.93 -30.88 -19.51
N PRO A 260 6.68 -31.76 -20.16
CA PRO A 260 6.84 -33.16 -19.72
C PRO A 260 7.30 -33.24 -18.26
N GLY A 261 6.56 -33.97 -17.41
CA GLY A 261 6.81 -34.10 -15.98
C GLY A 261 6.02 -33.15 -15.07
N ALA A 262 5.34 -32.17 -15.63
CA ALA A 262 4.37 -31.35 -14.88
C ALA A 262 3.09 -32.14 -14.59
N LYS A 263 2.45 -31.80 -13.47
CA LYS A 263 1.18 -32.41 -13.05
C LYS A 263 0.11 -31.34 -12.82
N HIS A 264 -1.08 -31.57 -13.33
CA HIS A 264 -2.27 -30.80 -12.99
C HIS A 264 -3.32 -31.73 -12.39
N THR A 265 -3.96 -31.30 -11.31
CA THR A 265 -5.05 -32.02 -10.66
C THR A 265 -6.17 -31.05 -10.39
N GLY A 266 -7.32 -31.23 -11.04
CA GLY A 266 -8.47 -30.33 -10.90
C GLY A 266 -9.11 -30.01 -12.24
N THR A 267 -9.79 -28.88 -12.31
CA THR A 267 -10.58 -28.44 -13.47
C THR A 267 -9.79 -27.44 -14.31
N ILE A 268 -9.87 -27.58 -15.63
CA ILE A 268 -9.36 -26.63 -16.60
C ILE A 268 -10.54 -26.04 -17.35
N GLU A 269 -10.65 -24.73 -17.35
CA GLU A 269 -11.62 -23.97 -18.13
C GLU A 269 -10.86 -23.12 -19.17
N MET A 270 -11.08 -23.44 -20.45
CA MET A 270 -10.51 -22.63 -21.54
C MET A 270 -11.45 -21.46 -21.83
N ILE A 271 -10.89 -20.25 -21.80
CA ILE A 271 -11.63 -19.04 -22.14
C ILE A 271 -11.22 -18.59 -23.56
N PRO A 272 -12.15 -18.05 -24.36
CA PRO A 272 -11.79 -17.50 -25.68
C PRO A 272 -10.79 -16.35 -25.51
N ALA A 273 -9.82 -16.24 -26.42
CA ALA A 273 -8.98 -15.08 -26.48
C ALA A 273 -9.84 -13.88 -26.90
N GLU A 274 -9.84 -12.83 -26.09
CA GLU A 274 -10.42 -11.55 -26.53
C GLU A 274 -9.55 -11.01 -27.67
N ILE A 275 -10.15 -10.87 -28.85
CA ILE A 275 -9.54 -10.37 -30.09
C ILE A 275 -9.47 -8.85 -30.04
#